data_7d5e6baf891c309a1b2af2f83a43d005
#
_entry.id   7d5e6baf891c309a1b2af2f83a43d005
#
_cell.length_a   1.000
_cell.length_b   1.000
_cell.length_c   1.000
_cell.angle_alpha   90.00
_cell.angle_beta   90.00
_cell.angle_gamma   90.00
#
_symmetry.space_group_name_H-M   'P 1'
#
loop_
_entity.id
_entity.type
_entity.pdbx_description
1 polymer ?
#
loop_
_entity_poly.entity_id
_entity_poly.type
_entity_poly.pdbx_seq_one_letter_code
_entity_poly.pdbx_strand_id
1 'polypeptide(L)'
;MKYNLLGNSGLKVSNISIGTMNYGKGDPSQPLFSLGVKEAKRNIDFCIAEGINFIDTSDGYAKGASEEILGEAIKGKRENLIIASKVWNPMGDGPNDLGLSRHHIISACEASLKRLQTDRLDVYLAHKWDGMTPIDEIAEAFDSLVRTGKVRYIGCSNFSGWHLMKALASADKSHRQRFVCQQIHYSLQAREAENELIPIGISEKIGTIAVSYTHLRAHETGRNLVCRLLLE
;
A
#
# COMPACT_ATOMS: atom_id res chain seq x y z
N MET A 1 2.00 -18.64 -11.57
CA MET A 1 1.40 -17.33 -11.14
C MET A 1 0.92 -16.57 -12.36
N LYS A 2 -0.24 -15.88 -12.33
CA LYS A 2 -0.68 -14.92 -13.36
C LYS A 2 -0.21 -13.52 -12.96
N TYR A 3 0.17 -12.70 -13.95
CA TYR A 3 0.60 -11.31 -13.75
C TYR A 3 -0.29 -10.37 -14.56
N ASN A 4 -0.68 -9.26 -13.95
CA ASN A 4 -1.48 -8.21 -14.56
C ASN A 4 -0.72 -6.88 -14.53
N LEU A 5 -1.04 -5.98 -15.44
CA LEU A 5 -0.59 -4.58 -15.35
C LEU A 5 -1.30 -3.90 -14.17
N LEU A 6 -0.57 -3.11 -13.41
CA LEU A 6 -1.15 -2.31 -12.33
C LEU A 6 -1.79 -1.05 -12.93
N GLY A 7 -3.08 -1.15 -13.26
CA GLY A 7 -3.82 -0.08 -13.93
C GLY A 7 -3.17 0.35 -15.25
N ASN A 8 -3.25 1.64 -15.56
CA ASN A 8 -2.64 2.21 -16.76
C ASN A 8 -1.13 2.45 -16.59
N SER A 9 -0.41 1.41 -16.18
CA SER A 9 1.05 1.44 -16.01
C SER A 9 1.70 0.24 -16.70
N GLY A 10 3.01 0.32 -16.95
CA GLY A 10 3.79 -0.82 -17.45
C GLY A 10 4.19 -1.81 -16.35
N LEU A 11 3.82 -1.57 -15.08
CA LEU A 11 4.23 -2.40 -13.96
C LEU A 11 3.43 -3.71 -13.92
N LYS A 12 4.12 -4.84 -14.05
CA LYS A 12 3.52 -6.17 -13.92
C LYS A 12 3.61 -6.67 -12.47
N VAL A 13 2.47 -6.94 -11.88
CA VAL A 13 2.34 -7.48 -10.54
C VAL A 13 1.61 -8.83 -10.56
N SER A 14 1.95 -9.71 -9.64
CA SER A 14 1.18 -10.95 -9.46
C SER A 14 -0.27 -10.61 -9.05
N ASN A 15 -1.23 -11.38 -9.55
CA ASN A 15 -2.65 -11.20 -9.21
C ASN A 15 -2.98 -11.52 -7.75
N ILE A 16 -2.02 -12.04 -6.99
CA ILE A 16 -2.07 -12.21 -5.55
C ILE A 16 -0.91 -11.42 -4.95
N SER A 17 -1.17 -10.71 -3.85
CA SER A 17 -0.13 -10.02 -3.08
C SER A 17 -0.08 -10.52 -1.65
N ILE A 18 1.09 -10.44 -1.02
CA ILE A 18 1.24 -10.66 0.41
C ILE A 18 1.01 -9.35 1.16
N GLY A 19 0.13 -9.36 2.17
CA GLY A 19 -0.02 -8.26 3.13
C GLY A 19 0.82 -8.52 4.37
N THR A 20 1.46 -7.49 4.90
CA THR A 20 2.37 -7.59 6.05
C THR A 20 1.78 -7.00 7.34
N MET A 21 0.46 -6.75 7.39
CA MET A 21 -0.18 -6.15 8.56
C MET A 21 0.04 -6.96 9.86
N ASN A 22 0.24 -8.28 9.75
CA ASN A 22 0.52 -9.16 10.88
C ASN A 22 2.00 -9.26 11.28
N TYR A 23 2.90 -8.56 10.58
CA TYR A 23 4.30 -8.49 11.01
C TYR A 23 4.45 -7.52 12.17
N GLY A 24 5.10 -7.98 13.25
CA GLY A 24 5.30 -7.20 14.46
C GLY A 24 6.21 -7.90 15.45
N LYS A 25 6.43 -7.26 16.60
CA LYS A 25 7.39 -7.74 17.61
C LYS A 25 6.84 -8.83 18.55
N GLY A 26 5.65 -9.37 18.26
CA GLY A 26 5.07 -10.44 19.07
C GLY A 26 4.57 -9.97 20.43
N ASP A 27 4.11 -8.75 20.56
CA ASP A 27 3.50 -8.24 21.79
C ASP A 27 2.19 -9.02 22.08
N PRO A 28 2.09 -9.73 23.21
CA PRO A 28 0.91 -10.49 23.58
C PRO A 28 -0.37 -9.65 23.68
N SER A 29 -0.25 -8.34 23.96
CA SER A 29 -1.38 -7.38 23.97
C SER A 29 -1.87 -7.04 22.56
N GLN A 30 -1.09 -7.35 21.55
CA GLN A 30 -1.37 -7.07 20.14
C GLN A 30 -1.19 -8.33 19.27
N PRO A 31 -2.05 -9.35 19.44
CA PRO A 31 -1.89 -10.65 18.78
C PRO A 31 -1.91 -10.58 17.26
N LEU A 32 -2.48 -9.52 16.69
CA LEU A 32 -2.47 -9.28 15.25
C LEU A 32 -1.04 -9.07 14.69
N PHE A 33 -0.13 -8.49 15.48
CA PHE A 33 1.24 -8.16 15.09
C PHE A 33 2.24 -9.17 15.67
N SER A 34 2.06 -10.46 15.35
CA SER A 34 2.74 -11.57 16.01
C SER A 34 3.89 -12.19 15.21
N LEU A 35 3.98 -11.94 13.89
CA LEU A 35 4.98 -12.59 13.06
C LEU A 35 6.29 -11.76 13.02
N GLY A 36 7.36 -12.39 13.50
CA GLY A 36 8.70 -11.82 13.51
C GLY A 36 9.48 -12.02 12.22
N VAL A 37 10.76 -11.62 12.23
CA VAL A 37 11.66 -11.68 11.06
C VAL A 37 11.81 -13.09 10.50
N LYS A 38 11.89 -14.12 11.36
CA LYS A 38 12.09 -15.51 10.93
C LYS A 38 10.91 -16.02 10.10
N GLU A 39 9.71 -15.78 10.59
CA GLU A 39 8.46 -16.13 9.89
C GLU A 39 8.29 -15.31 8.62
N ALA A 40 8.60 -14.02 8.69
CA ALA A 40 8.56 -13.12 7.52
C ALA A 40 9.48 -13.61 6.40
N LYS A 41 10.74 -13.97 6.72
CA LYS A 41 11.70 -14.53 5.74
C LYS A 41 11.12 -15.76 5.06
N ARG A 42 10.61 -16.72 5.85
CA ARG A 42 10.02 -17.95 5.31
C ARG A 42 8.82 -17.67 4.40
N ASN A 43 7.94 -16.73 4.81
CA ASN A 43 6.77 -16.36 4.02
C ASN A 43 7.17 -15.69 2.69
N ILE A 44 8.15 -14.78 2.73
CA ILE A 44 8.66 -14.10 1.53
C ILE A 44 9.35 -15.11 0.59
N ASP A 45 10.17 -16.02 1.10
CA ASP A 45 10.83 -17.05 0.30
C ASP A 45 9.80 -17.95 -0.40
N PHE A 46 8.78 -18.39 0.33
CA PHE A 46 7.69 -19.16 -0.23
C PHE A 46 6.95 -18.37 -1.33
N CYS A 47 6.61 -17.11 -1.06
CA CYS A 47 5.90 -16.28 -2.04
C CYS A 47 6.71 -16.08 -3.33
N ILE A 48 8.00 -15.82 -3.22
CA ILE A 48 8.89 -15.69 -4.38
C ILE A 48 8.94 -17.01 -5.17
N ALA A 49 9.07 -18.15 -4.48
CA ALA A 49 9.09 -19.47 -5.12
C ALA A 49 7.79 -19.77 -5.89
N GLU A 50 6.65 -19.29 -5.38
CA GLU A 50 5.34 -19.40 -6.04
C GLU A 50 5.09 -18.32 -7.11
N GLY A 51 6.07 -17.43 -7.35
CA GLY A 51 5.99 -16.35 -8.33
C GLY A 51 5.21 -15.13 -7.87
N ILE A 52 4.93 -14.97 -6.57
CA ILE A 52 4.33 -13.76 -6.03
C ILE A 52 5.41 -12.71 -5.91
N ASN A 53 5.24 -11.59 -6.63
CA ASN A 53 6.20 -10.49 -6.62
C ASN A 53 5.68 -9.22 -5.93
N PHE A 54 4.41 -9.18 -5.50
CA PHE A 54 3.77 -7.99 -4.95
C PHE A 54 3.59 -8.10 -3.44
N ILE A 55 4.14 -7.13 -2.71
CA ILE A 55 4.09 -7.05 -1.25
C ILE A 55 3.47 -5.72 -0.84
N ASP A 56 2.52 -5.77 0.09
CA ASP A 56 1.83 -4.62 0.62
C ASP A 56 2.11 -4.44 2.11
N THR A 57 2.63 -3.29 2.47
CA THR A 57 2.89 -2.85 3.84
C THR A 57 2.32 -1.45 4.10
N SER A 58 2.61 -0.85 5.26
CA SER A 58 2.29 0.53 5.62
C SER A 58 3.17 0.99 6.77
N ASP A 59 3.42 2.30 6.83
CA ASP A 59 4.06 2.97 7.97
C ASP A 59 3.35 2.68 9.30
N GLY A 60 2.01 2.71 9.31
CA GLY A 60 1.21 2.51 10.52
C GLY A 60 1.14 1.05 11.01
N TYR A 61 1.55 0.06 10.22
CA TYR A 61 1.48 -1.34 10.65
C TYR A 61 2.49 -1.61 11.76
N ALA A 62 1.96 -1.96 12.95
CA ALA A 62 2.75 -2.11 14.17
C ALA A 62 3.69 -0.91 14.45
N LYS A 63 3.21 0.32 14.15
CA LYS A 63 3.99 1.58 14.29
C LYS A 63 5.37 1.53 13.60
N GLY A 64 5.40 1.01 12.37
CA GLY A 64 6.60 0.89 11.55
C GLY A 64 7.35 -0.43 11.71
N ALA A 65 7.09 -1.24 12.73
CA ALA A 65 7.78 -2.51 12.93
C ALA A 65 7.53 -3.49 11.78
N SER A 66 6.38 -3.45 11.11
CA SER A 66 6.10 -4.25 9.92
C SER A 66 7.07 -3.94 8.79
N GLU A 67 7.38 -2.69 8.53
CA GLU A 67 8.36 -2.29 7.52
C GLU A 67 9.79 -2.68 7.92
N GLU A 68 10.17 -2.55 9.21
CA GLU A 68 11.48 -3.01 9.72
C GLU A 68 11.67 -4.51 9.48
N ILE A 69 10.66 -5.31 9.84
CA ILE A 69 10.68 -6.78 9.68
C ILE A 69 10.73 -7.15 8.19
N LEU A 70 9.95 -6.46 7.35
CA LEU A 70 9.96 -6.67 5.91
C LEU A 70 11.34 -6.34 5.34
N GLY A 71 11.93 -5.20 5.72
CA GLY A 71 13.28 -4.79 5.28
C GLY A 71 14.32 -5.87 5.57
N GLU A 72 14.30 -6.47 6.77
CA GLU A 72 15.19 -7.59 7.11
C GLU A 72 14.87 -8.87 6.30
N ALA A 73 13.61 -9.12 6.00
CA ALA A 73 13.19 -10.32 5.30
C ALA A 73 13.54 -10.32 3.81
N ILE A 74 13.61 -9.15 3.19
CA ILE A 74 13.87 -8.98 1.76
C ILE A 74 15.34 -8.73 1.40
N LYS A 75 16.25 -8.72 2.37
CA LYS A 75 17.70 -8.56 2.12
C LYS A 75 18.18 -9.55 1.05
N GLY A 76 18.83 -9.02 0.01
CA GLY A 76 19.31 -9.80 -1.13
C GLY A 76 18.23 -10.22 -2.14
N LYS A 77 16.95 -9.83 -1.94
CA LYS A 77 15.80 -10.22 -2.78
C LYS A 77 15.03 -9.01 -3.32
N ARG A 78 15.39 -7.79 -2.91
CA ARG A 78 14.66 -6.54 -3.20
C ARG A 78 14.33 -6.35 -4.67
N GLU A 79 15.24 -6.70 -5.56
CA GLU A 79 15.10 -6.50 -7.01
C GLU A 79 14.01 -7.37 -7.65
N ASN A 80 13.62 -8.47 -7.01
CA ASN A 80 12.58 -9.37 -7.50
C ASN A 80 11.18 -9.01 -6.99
N LEU A 81 11.06 -7.93 -6.20
CA LEU A 81 9.86 -7.59 -5.46
C LEU A 81 9.35 -6.20 -5.81
N ILE A 82 8.04 -6.09 -5.90
CA ILE A 82 7.29 -4.84 -6.00
C ILE A 82 6.72 -4.54 -4.62
N ILE A 83 7.18 -3.47 -3.99
CA ILE A 83 6.80 -3.10 -2.62
C ILE A 83 5.89 -1.89 -2.66
N ALA A 84 4.68 -2.08 -2.12
CA ALA A 84 3.75 -1.00 -1.83
C ALA A 84 3.81 -0.63 -0.35
N SER A 85 3.95 0.65 -0.02
CA SER A 85 3.74 1.18 1.32
C SER A 85 2.77 2.35 1.30
N LYS A 86 2.39 2.85 2.47
CA LYS A 86 1.30 3.83 2.60
C LYS A 86 1.65 4.88 3.66
N VAL A 87 1.04 6.07 3.51
CA VAL A 87 1.15 7.21 4.43
C VAL A 87 -0.23 7.71 4.83
N TRP A 88 -0.42 8.00 6.05
CA TRP A 88 -1.51 8.73 6.67
C TRP A 88 -1.50 8.61 8.19
N ASN A 89 -1.08 7.46 8.72
CA ASN A 89 -1.19 7.12 10.13
C ASN A 89 -0.30 8.02 11.00
N PRO A 90 -0.68 8.27 12.26
CA PRO A 90 0.17 8.99 13.20
C PRO A 90 1.42 8.15 13.50
N MET A 91 2.60 8.72 13.21
CA MET A 91 3.90 8.08 13.43
C MET A 91 4.68 8.72 14.58
N GLY A 92 4.14 9.78 15.19
CA GLY A 92 4.63 10.49 16.34
C GLY A 92 3.49 11.22 17.04
N ASP A 93 3.85 12.03 18.04
CA ASP A 93 2.90 12.79 18.86
C ASP A 93 2.76 14.26 18.39
N GLY A 94 3.50 14.65 17.38
CA GLY A 94 3.49 16.01 16.85
C GLY A 94 2.28 16.27 15.94
N PRO A 95 1.87 17.55 15.80
CA PRO A 95 0.70 17.93 15.01
C PRO A 95 0.87 17.67 13.51
N ASN A 96 2.10 17.47 13.04
CA ASN A 96 2.42 17.19 11.64
C ASN A 96 2.87 15.73 11.39
N ASP A 97 2.69 14.85 12.38
CA ASP A 97 3.12 13.45 12.29
C ASP A 97 2.01 12.53 11.75
N LEU A 98 0.98 13.10 11.13
CA LEU A 98 -0.15 12.36 10.54
C LEU A 98 -0.72 13.08 9.31
N GLY A 99 -1.58 12.38 8.55
CA GLY A 99 -2.33 12.94 7.45
C GLY A 99 -1.60 12.94 6.12
N LEU A 100 -1.99 13.84 5.22
CA LEU A 100 -1.50 13.91 3.84
C LEU A 100 -0.87 15.25 3.49
N SER A 101 -0.44 16.05 4.50
CA SER A 101 0.33 17.25 4.21
C SER A 101 1.61 16.90 3.45
N ARG A 102 2.09 17.80 2.60
CA ARG A 102 3.38 17.64 1.90
C ARG A 102 4.51 17.30 2.88
N HIS A 103 4.53 17.99 4.02
CA HIS A 103 5.51 17.74 5.06
C HIS A 103 5.50 16.28 5.51
N HIS A 104 4.31 15.76 5.85
CA HIS A 104 4.18 14.38 6.34
C HIS A 104 4.41 13.34 5.22
N ILE A 105 3.87 13.55 4.03
CA ILE A 105 4.08 12.63 2.90
C ILE A 105 5.56 12.40 2.62
N ILE A 106 6.36 13.47 2.57
CA ILE A 106 7.79 13.38 2.26
C ILE A 106 8.55 12.74 3.43
N SER A 107 8.36 13.22 4.66
CA SER A 107 9.07 12.70 5.84
C SER A 107 8.72 11.24 6.13
N ALA A 108 7.45 10.86 5.98
CA ALA A 108 7.00 9.47 6.15
C ALA A 108 7.59 8.54 5.08
N CYS A 109 7.65 8.99 3.82
CA CYS A 109 8.30 8.23 2.75
C CYS A 109 9.77 7.96 3.08
N GLU A 110 10.52 8.97 3.49
CA GLU A 110 11.93 8.83 3.87
C GLU A 110 12.12 7.89 5.07
N ALA A 111 11.24 7.99 6.06
CA ALA A 111 11.25 7.09 7.21
C ALA A 111 10.92 5.64 6.81
N SER A 112 9.95 5.43 5.90
CA SER A 112 9.62 4.11 5.35
C SER A 112 10.79 3.49 4.58
N LEU A 113 11.48 4.27 3.74
CA LEU A 113 12.68 3.80 3.02
C LEU A 113 13.78 3.34 4.00
N LYS A 114 13.98 4.07 5.10
CA LYS A 114 14.94 3.67 6.15
C LYS A 114 14.54 2.36 6.84
N ARG A 115 13.25 2.21 7.23
CA ARG A 115 12.76 0.98 7.87
C ARG A 115 12.83 -0.23 6.93
N LEU A 116 12.46 -0.03 5.67
CA LEU A 116 12.52 -1.06 4.62
C LEU A 116 13.94 -1.35 4.11
N GLN A 117 14.94 -0.54 4.49
CA GLN A 117 16.33 -0.65 4.07
C GLN A 117 16.47 -0.70 2.53
N THR A 118 15.75 0.17 1.85
CA THR A 118 15.70 0.28 0.39
C THR A 118 15.78 1.74 -0.05
N ASP A 119 16.21 1.96 -1.28
CA ASP A 119 16.33 3.28 -1.90
C ASP A 119 15.04 3.77 -2.55
N ARG A 120 14.06 2.86 -2.75
CA ARG A 120 12.80 3.16 -3.45
C ARG A 120 11.62 2.37 -2.94
N LEU A 121 10.44 2.96 -3.07
CA LEU A 121 9.15 2.26 -3.07
C LEU A 121 8.69 2.07 -4.51
N ASP A 122 8.14 0.91 -4.82
CA ASP A 122 7.58 0.68 -6.16
C ASP A 122 6.20 1.31 -6.28
N VAL A 123 5.39 1.22 -5.22
CA VAL A 123 4.08 1.88 -5.14
C VAL A 123 3.95 2.59 -3.80
N TYR A 124 3.50 3.85 -3.80
CA TYR A 124 3.22 4.59 -2.57
C TYR A 124 1.79 5.10 -2.55
N LEU A 125 1.06 4.76 -1.50
CA LEU A 125 -0.37 5.02 -1.42
C LEU A 125 -0.71 6.07 -0.36
N ALA A 126 -1.60 7.00 -0.69
CA ALA A 126 -2.37 7.71 0.34
C ALA A 126 -3.27 6.68 1.04
N HIS A 127 -3.02 6.38 2.32
CA HIS A 127 -3.70 5.28 3.04
C HIS A 127 -5.18 5.58 3.27
N LYS A 128 -5.50 6.86 3.42
CA LYS A 128 -6.84 7.35 3.68
C LYS A 128 -6.94 8.82 3.31
N TRP A 129 -8.11 9.28 2.93
CA TRP A 129 -8.41 10.70 2.80
C TRP A 129 -8.40 11.39 4.18
N ASP A 130 -7.74 12.54 4.32
CA ASP A 130 -7.67 13.25 5.59
C ASP A 130 -8.67 14.39 5.77
N GLY A 131 -9.29 14.81 4.68
CA GLY A 131 -10.33 15.86 4.70
C GLY A 131 -9.82 17.28 4.95
N MET A 132 -8.53 17.47 5.20
CA MET A 132 -7.94 18.76 5.57
C MET A 132 -6.95 19.28 4.53
N THR A 133 -6.10 18.41 4.01
CA THR A 133 -5.05 18.81 3.06
C THR A 133 -5.64 19.07 1.68
N PRO A 134 -5.35 20.23 1.04
CA PRO A 134 -5.75 20.50 -0.34
C PRO A 134 -5.23 19.40 -1.29
N ILE A 135 -6.10 18.94 -2.19
CA ILE A 135 -5.74 17.85 -3.11
C ILE A 135 -4.56 18.21 -4.03
N ASP A 136 -4.42 19.47 -4.39
CA ASP A 136 -3.29 19.93 -5.22
C ASP A 136 -1.95 19.81 -4.48
N GLU A 137 -1.94 20.01 -3.16
CA GLU A 137 -0.76 19.80 -2.31
C GLU A 137 -0.41 18.32 -2.23
N ILE A 138 -1.41 17.46 -2.02
CA ILE A 138 -1.23 16.00 -2.01
C ILE A 138 -0.63 15.54 -3.33
N ALA A 139 -1.24 15.93 -4.47
CA ALA A 139 -0.79 15.56 -5.80
C ALA A 139 0.65 16.01 -6.07
N GLU A 140 1.01 17.22 -5.65
CA GLU A 140 2.36 17.76 -5.81
C GLU A 140 3.40 17.04 -4.95
N ALA A 141 3.05 16.69 -3.71
CA ALA A 141 3.94 15.94 -2.82
C ALA A 141 4.27 14.55 -3.40
N PHE A 142 3.25 13.82 -3.86
CA PHE A 142 3.47 12.52 -4.51
C PHE A 142 4.26 12.64 -5.82
N ASP A 143 3.94 13.62 -6.67
CA ASP A 143 4.67 13.89 -7.92
C ASP A 143 6.16 14.16 -7.65
N SER A 144 6.48 14.92 -6.61
CA SER A 144 7.86 15.22 -6.23
C SER A 144 8.64 13.96 -5.84
N LEU A 145 8.00 13.02 -5.13
CA LEU A 145 8.60 11.74 -4.75
C LEU A 145 8.88 10.85 -5.98
N VAL A 146 7.99 10.90 -6.99
CA VAL A 146 8.23 10.19 -8.25
C VAL A 146 9.37 10.82 -9.03
N ARG A 147 9.39 12.15 -9.17
CA ARG A 147 10.46 12.87 -9.88
C ARG A 147 11.84 12.69 -9.26
N THR A 148 11.91 12.57 -7.92
CA THR A 148 13.16 12.30 -7.22
C THR A 148 13.56 10.83 -7.22
N GLY A 149 12.73 9.94 -7.79
CA GLY A 149 13.00 8.52 -7.90
C GLY A 149 12.82 7.71 -6.62
N LYS A 150 12.38 8.35 -5.52
CA LYS A 150 12.08 7.65 -4.25
C LYS A 150 10.85 6.74 -4.35
N VAL A 151 9.92 7.08 -5.26
CA VAL A 151 8.70 6.32 -5.55
C VAL A 151 8.61 6.08 -7.06
N ARG A 152 8.14 4.91 -7.49
CA ARG A 152 7.94 4.62 -8.91
C ARG A 152 6.52 4.91 -9.38
N TYR A 153 5.53 4.47 -8.61
CA TYR A 153 4.10 4.65 -8.91
C TYR A 153 3.35 5.09 -7.66
N ILE A 154 2.26 5.79 -7.86
CA ILE A 154 1.45 6.32 -6.78
C ILE A 154 0.00 5.84 -6.88
N GLY A 155 -0.70 5.81 -5.76
CA GLY A 155 -2.09 5.42 -5.69
C GLY A 155 -2.77 5.89 -4.41
N CYS A 156 -3.99 5.43 -4.20
CA CYS A 156 -4.75 5.74 -2.99
C CYS A 156 -5.40 4.49 -2.39
N SER A 157 -5.82 4.62 -1.16
CA SER A 157 -6.62 3.63 -0.43
C SER A 157 -7.71 4.35 0.35
N ASN A 158 -8.87 3.72 0.52
CA ASN A 158 -9.98 4.26 1.30
C ASN A 158 -10.43 5.68 0.87
N PHE A 159 -10.32 5.98 -0.41
CA PHE A 159 -10.94 7.15 -1.02
C PHE A 159 -12.35 6.78 -1.48
N SER A 160 -13.29 7.73 -1.42
CA SER A 160 -14.57 7.61 -2.12
C SER A 160 -14.38 7.92 -3.61
N GLY A 161 -15.38 7.61 -4.44
CA GLY A 161 -15.32 7.85 -5.87
C GLY A 161 -15.03 9.32 -6.22
N TRP A 162 -15.71 10.26 -5.55
CA TRP A 162 -15.49 11.69 -5.83
C TRP A 162 -14.10 12.18 -5.38
N HIS A 163 -13.53 11.63 -4.29
CA HIS A 163 -12.16 11.93 -3.86
C HIS A 163 -11.15 11.49 -4.91
N LEU A 164 -11.30 10.25 -5.41
CA LEU A 164 -10.43 9.70 -6.45
C LEU A 164 -10.51 10.54 -7.72
N MET A 165 -11.74 10.83 -8.20
CA MET A 165 -11.93 11.66 -9.41
C MET A 165 -11.36 13.06 -9.24
N LYS A 166 -11.52 13.68 -8.07
CA LYS A 166 -10.93 14.98 -7.77
C LYS A 166 -9.40 14.95 -7.81
N ALA A 167 -8.78 13.88 -7.28
CA ALA A 167 -7.33 13.70 -7.32
C ALA A 167 -6.82 13.53 -8.76
N LEU A 168 -7.50 12.71 -9.58
CA LEU A 168 -7.16 12.52 -10.99
C LEU A 168 -7.28 13.81 -11.78
N ALA A 169 -8.38 14.57 -11.61
CA ALA A 169 -8.58 15.86 -12.26
C ALA A 169 -7.51 16.90 -11.88
N SER A 170 -7.08 16.93 -10.60
CA SER A 170 -5.99 17.79 -10.14
C SER A 170 -4.66 17.42 -10.81
N ALA A 171 -4.35 16.13 -10.90
CA ALA A 171 -3.15 15.67 -11.57
C ALA A 171 -3.15 16.03 -13.07
N ASP A 172 -4.25 15.80 -13.78
CA ASP A 172 -4.39 16.12 -15.20
C ASP A 172 -4.25 17.62 -15.48
N LYS A 173 -4.95 18.45 -14.70
CA LYS A 173 -4.89 19.92 -14.82
C LYS A 173 -3.47 20.46 -14.66
N SER A 174 -2.65 19.82 -13.83
CA SER A 174 -1.30 20.28 -13.50
C SER A 174 -0.20 19.45 -14.17
N HIS A 175 -0.53 18.55 -15.10
CA HIS A 175 0.40 17.63 -15.77
C HIS A 175 1.32 16.86 -14.82
N ARG A 176 0.75 16.40 -13.69
CA ARG A 176 1.42 15.61 -12.66
C ARG A 176 1.14 14.12 -12.83
N GLN A 177 1.87 13.30 -12.09
CA GLN A 177 1.62 11.86 -12.05
C GLN A 177 0.21 11.56 -11.53
N ARG A 178 -0.52 10.70 -12.25
CA ARG A 178 -1.83 10.21 -11.83
C ARG A 178 -1.65 9.02 -10.87
N PHE A 179 -2.62 8.80 -10.02
CA PHE A 179 -2.76 7.52 -9.33
C PHE A 179 -2.96 6.41 -10.36
N VAL A 180 -2.18 5.33 -10.24
CA VAL A 180 -2.29 4.16 -11.13
C VAL A 180 -3.12 3.04 -10.50
N CYS A 181 -3.33 3.09 -9.19
CA CYS A 181 -4.12 2.08 -8.48
C CYS A 181 -4.88 2.66 -7.29
N GLN A 182 -5.93 1.96 -6.91
CA GLN A 182 -6.70 2.15 -5.69
C GLN A 182 -6.70 0.85 -4.87
N GLN A 183 -6.54 0.96 -3.56
CA GLN A 183 -6.74 -0.16 -2.64
C GLN A 183 -8.06 0.02 -1.91
N ILE A 184 -8.96 -0.94 -2.03
CA ILE A 184 -10.34 -0.82 -1.57
C ILE A 184 -10.77 -2.04 -0.76
N HIS A 185 -11.65 -1.82 0.22
CA HIS A 185 -12.34 -2.92 0.88
C HIS A 185 -13.33 -3.55 -0.10
N TYR A 186 -13.07 -4.79 -0.48
CA TYR A 186 -13.93 -5.53 -1.40
C TYR A 186 -13.86 -7.02 -1.11
N SER A 187 -15.03 -7.65 -0.92
CA SER A 187 -15.18 -9.07 -0.65
C SER A 187 -16.55 -9.57 -1.08
N LEU A 188 -16.81 -10.86 -0.93
CA LEU A 188 -18.15 -11.43 -1.20
C LEU A 188 -19.26 -10.77 -0.34
N GLN A 189 -18.92 -10.24 0.83
CA GLN A 189 -19.87 -9.57 1.72
C GLN A 189 -19.88 -8.05 1.58
N ALA A 190 -18.73 -7.43 1.25
CA ALA A 190 -18.56 -5.98 1.12
C ALA A 190 -18.46 -5.62 -0.36
N ARG A 191 -19.60 -5.29 -0.98
CA ARG A 191 -19.72 -5.07 -2.43
C ARG A 191 -20.02 -3.62 -2.80
N GLU A 192 -20.01 -2.70 -1.83
CA GLU A 192 -20.31 -1.28 -2.04
C GLU A 192 -19.40 -0.62 -3.07
N ALA A 193 -18.17 -1.13 -3.22
CA ALA A 193 -17.21 -0.67 -4.22
C ALA A 193 -17.71 -0.81 -5.67
N GLU A 194 -18.68 -1.69 -5.94
CA GLU A 194 -19.26 -1.90 -7.26
C GLU A 194 -20.13 -0.72 -7.72
N ASN A 195 -20.60 0.12 -6.78
CA ASN A 195 -21.41 1.28 -7.11
C ASN A 195 -20.61 2.41 -7.77
N GLU A 196 -19.37 2.65 -7.32
CA GLU A 196 -18.54 3.77 -7.82
C GLU A 196 -17.10 3.35 -8.11
N LEU A 197 -16.40 2.75 -7.15
CA LEU A 197 -14.95 2.57 -7.21
C LEU A 197 -14.51 1.59 -8.30
N ILE A 198 -15.23 0.50 -8.50
CA ILE A 198 -14.95 -0.44 -9.60
C ILE A 198 -15.26 0.20 -10.96
N PRO A 199 -16.43 0.82 -11.20
CA PRO A 199 -16.69 1.57 -12.44
C PRO A 199 -15.66 2.65 -12.74
N ILE A 200 -15.23 3.42 -11.74
CA ILE A 200 -14.15 4.41 -11.91
C ILE A 200 -12.83 3.71 -12.29
N GLY A 201 -12.49 2.62 -11.60
CA GLY A 201 -11.30 1.85 -11.93
C GLY A 201 -11.25 1.41 -13.39
N ILE A 202 -12.38 0.95 -13.92
CA ILE A 202 -12.52 0.53 -15.33
C ILE A 202 -12.44 1.75 -16.26
N SER A 203 -13.22 2.82 -16.01
CA SER A 203 -13.26 4.02 -16.83
C SER A 203 -11.91 4.72 -16.92
N GLU A 204 -11.28 4.94 -15.77
CA GLU A 204 -10.02 5.69 -15.64
C GLU A 204 -8.77 4.81 -15.77
N LYS A 205 -8.94 3.50 -15.98
CA LYS A 205 -7.86 2.51 -16.05
C LYS A 205 -7.00 2.49 -14.80
N ILE A 206 -7.63 2.60 -13.62
CA ILE A 206 -7.00 2.52 -12.30
C ILE A 206 -7.04 1.07 -11.83
N GLY A 207 -5.89 0.49 -11.52
CA GLY A 207 -5.81 -0.87 -10.99
C GLY A 207 -6.47 -0.98 -9.61
N THR A 208 -7.22 -2.05 -9.39
CA THR A 208 -7.89 -2.27 -8.11
C THR A 208 -7.18 -3.35 -7.30
N ILE A 209 -6.74 -3.00 -6.09
CA ILE A 209 -6.18 -3.90 -5.09
C ILE A 209 -7.27 -4.16 -4.06
N ALA A 210 -7.90 -5.33 -4.15
CA ALA A 210 -8.94 -5.72 -3.20
C ALA A 210 -8.32 -6.12 -1.86
N VAL A 211 -8.85 -5.59 -0.75
CA VAL A 211 -8.49 -5.99 0.60
C VAL A 211 -9.74 -6.39 1.37
N SER A 212 -9.59 -7.34 2.27
CA SER A 212 -10.69 -7.81 3.12
C SER A 212 -10.20 -7.98 4.55
N TYR A 213 -11.06 -7.62 5.50
CA TYR A 213 -10.86 -7.85 6.94
C TYR A 213 -11.34 -9.24 7.38
N THR A 214 -11.35 -10.22 6.50
CA THR A 214 -11.84 -11.57 6.76
C THR A 214 -11.23 -12.21 8.01
N HIS A 215 -10.04 -11.79 8.43
CA HIS A 215 -9.33 -12.36 9.58
C HIS A 215 -9.65 -11.72 10.93
N LEU A 216 -10.40 -10.62 10.97
CA LEU A 216 -10.75 -9.95 12.23
C LEU A 216 -11.95 -10.59 12.94
N ARG A 217 -12.67 -11.54 12.31
CA ARG A 217 -13.87 -12.18 12.85
C ARG A 217 -13.95 -13.69 12.76
N ALA A 218 -13.01 -14.31 12.04
CA ALA A 218 -12.96 -15.77 11.99
C ALA A 218 -12.10 -16.29 13.15
N HIS A 219 -12.58 -17.28 13.86
CA HIS A 219 -11.77 -18.13 14.72
C HIS A 219 -10.84 -18.96 13.85
N GLU A 220 -9.89 -18.33 13.22
CA GLU A 220 -9.01 -18.97 12.25
C GLU A 220 -7.71 -19.39 12.91
N THR A 221 -7.44 -20.65 12.78
CA THR A 221 -6.20 -21.30 13.16
C THR A 221 -5.01 -20.76 12.37
N GLY A 222 -3.99 -20.34 13.05
CA GLY A 222 -2.67 -19.81 12.77
C GLY A 222 -1.95 -19.99 11.41
N ARG A 223 -2.62 -19.88 10.28
CA ARG A 223 -2.01 -19.93 8.93
C ARG A 223 -2.61 -18.88 7.99
N ASN A 224 -2.53 -17.62 8.36
CA ASN A 224 -3.18 -16.58 7.57
C ASN A 224 -2.20 -15.87 6.64
N LEU A 225 -2.10 -16.36 5.41
CA LEU A 225 -1.71 -15.57 4.26
C LEU A 225 -2.90 -14.68 3.88
N VAL A 226 -2.78 -13.37 4.06
CA VAL A 226 -3.77 -12.43 3.54
C VAL A 226 -3.53 -12.29 2.05
N CYS A 227 -4.28 -13.05 1.25
CA CYS A 227 -4.25 -12.90 -0.20
C CYS A 227 -5.12 -11.71 -0.59
N ARG A 228 -4.58 -10.82 -1.43
CA ARG A 228 -5.28 -9.71 -2.05
C ARG A 228 -5.37 -9.98 -3.54
N LEU A 229 -6.57 -9.93 -4.07
CA LEU A 229 -6.82 -10.11 -5.50
C LEU A 229 -6.71 -8.77 -6.21
N LEU A 230 -5.98 -8.75 -7.33
CA LEU A 230 -6.07 -7.67 -8.32
C LEU A 230 -7.21 -8.03 -9.27
N LEU A 231 -8.19 -7.14 -9.39
CA LEU A 231 -9.26 -7.25 -10.37
C LEU A 231 -8.80 -6.64 -11.69
N GLU A 232 -9.09 -7.33 -12.78
CA GLU A 232 -8.82 -6.87 -14.15
C GLU A 232 -9.74 -5.73 -14.55
#